data_1f965c10aedf1a1106d91bd10e3dac48
#
_entry.id   1f965c10aedf1a1106d91bd10e3dac48
#
_cell.length_a   1.000
_cell.length_b   1.000
_cell.length_c   1.000
_cell.angle_alpha   90.00
_cell.angle_beta   90.00
_cell.angle_gamma   90.00
#
_symmetry.space_group_name_H-M   'P 1'
#
loop_
_entity.id
_entity.type
_entity.pdbx_description
1 polymer ?
#
loop_
_entity_poly.entity_id
_entity_poly.type
_entity_poly.pdbx_seq_one_letter_code
_entity_poly.pdbx_strand_id
1 'polypeptide(L)'
;MTKDLNKPSPSPPSAPGSSGGSHPTPRGILKKSSPDDPNSPGFPLRPVTYRGTGGKSITVTANYLVLKVDDGYGIFEYEVLYKPPVDDRNARYSIVNQHKERFGNVKCFDGHKLFLPTKLSTPTLVLKSVHPSSGEDVHVTFRFKREIAPGERESIYLYNLCFNKIMKTLNFAQSAKKGNFFDAKAAKDIKVRVIFFLFYRLSNKFSSYFQEFRLSVWPGYITTVDVFEGGLYLQLDVAHRVLRTDTAYDLMTSLRKKSGPNFKSEVEKTLLGASIITKYNNKTYKIDDIDFNDSPKSEFTLASGKKTSFVEYYQNQYGLKIKDPNQPLLINRPKVRGVSEAGTERIIKLIPETCIMTGLTDAMRADFKVMKEVGAFTRLNPSQRQVRVL
;
A
#
# COMPACT_ATOMS: atom_id res chain seq x y z
N MET A 1 35.47 -59.58 37.91
CA MET A 1 34.19 -59.50 38.65
C MET A 1 33.31 -58.45 37.97
N THR A 2 32.45 -58.96 37.15
CA THR A 2 31.43 -58.28 36.40
C THR A 2 30.27 -57.88 37.32
N LYS A 3 29.76 -56.67 37.25
CA LYS A 3 28.37 -56.31 37.67
C LYS A 3 27.76 -55.33 36.74
N ASP A 4 26.68 -55.77 36.07
CA ASP A 4 25.72 -55.12 35.33
C ASP A 4 25.05 -53.96 36.11
N LEU A 5 24.86 -52.81 35.46
CA LEU A 5 23.94 -51.75 35.88
C LEU A 5 23.16 -51.22 34.71
N ASN A 6 22.16 -51.98 34.32
CA ASN A 6 21.12 -51.52 33.45
C ASN A 6 19.79 -51.57 34.27
N LYS A 7 19.35 -50.45 34.79
CA LYS A 7 17.99 -50.26 35.35
C LYS A 7 17.46 -48.91 34.91
N PRO A 8 16.28 -48.85 34.29
CA PRO A 8 15.65 -47.60 33.94
C PRO A 8 14.99 -46.97 35.18
N SER A 9 15.16 -45.68 35.32
CA SER A 9 14.51 -44.84 36.36
C SER A 9 13.01 -44.72 36.12
N PRO A 10 12.18 -44.66 37.16
CA PRO A 10 10.73 -44.57 37.03
C PRO A 10 10.26 -43.17 36.61
N SER A 11 9.24 -43.17 35.78
CA SER A 11 8.53 -41.97 35.30
C SER A 11 7.78 -41.27 36.47
N PRO A 12 7.69 -39.93 36.48
CA PRO A 12 6.88 -39.23 37.47
C PRO A 12 5.38 -39.40 37.20
N PRO A 13 4.51 -39.25 38.22
CA PRO A 13 3.08 -39.49 38.13
C PRO A 13 2.38 -38.40 37.32
N SER A 14 1.39 -38.83 36.54
CA SER A 14 0.48 -37.99 35.78
C SER A 14 -0.37 -37.11 36.70
N ALA A 15 -0.40 -35.78 36.43
CA ALA A 15 -1.28 -34.82 37.05
C ALA A 15 -2.72 -34.99 36.57
N PRO A 16 -3.74 -34.65 37.39
CA PRO A 16 -5.14 -34.85 37.02
C PRO A 16 -5.59 -33.89 35.95
N GLY A 17 -6.49 -34.36 35.08
CA GLY A 17 -7.01 -33.67 33.92
C GLY A 17 -7.70 -32.36 34.26
N SER A 18 -7.30 -31.29 33.61
CA SER A 18 -8.01 -30.03 33.51
C SER A 18 -8.96 -30.09 32.31
N SER A 19 -10.21 -29.82 32.60
CA SER A 19 -11.36 -29.68 31.70
C SER A 19 -11.04 -28.82 30.49
N GLY A 20 -11.47 -29.30 29.32
CA GLY A 20 -11.21 -28.67 28.02
C GLY A 20 -11.77 -27.26 27.89
N GLY A 21 -10.84 -26.32 27.72
CA GLY A 21 -11.09 -25.05 27.08
C GLY A 21 -10.82 -25.20 25.59
N SER A 22 -11.86 -25.15 24.79
CA SER A 22 -11.76 -25.17 23.33
C SER A 22 -11.06 -23.88 22.86
N HIS A 23 -9.83 -24.03 22.36
CA HIS A 23 -9.17 -22.98 21.58
C HIS A 23 -9.99 -22.68 20.33
N PRO A 24 -10.27 -21.41 19.99
CA PRO A 24 -10.95 -21.11 18.74
C PRO A 24 -10.03 -21.47 17.58
N THR A 25 -10.48 -22.41 16.77
CA THR A 25 -9.88 -22.77 15.48
C THR A 25 -9.72 -21.50 14.61
N PRO A 26 -8.61 -21.31 13.89
CA PRO A 26 -8.49 -20.21 12.96
C PRO A 26 -9.62 -20.29 11.94
N ARG A 27 -10.38 -19.21 11.77
CA ARG A 27 -11.44 -19.12 10.77
C ARG A 27 -10.87 -19.46 9.40
N GLY A 28 -11.26 -20.61 8.86
CA GLY A 28 -10.94 -21.02 7.51
C GLY A 28 -11.37 -19.94 6.52
N ILE A 29 -10.52 -19.66 5.56
CA ILE A 29 -10.83 -18.80 4.42
C ILE A 29 -12.01 -19.44 3.70
N LEU A 30 -13.22 -18.89 3.88
CA LEU A 30 -14.40 -19.26 3.12
C LEU A 30 -14.07 -19.04 1.63
N LYS A 31 -13.90 -20.14 0.89
CA LYS A 31 -13.90 -20.10 -0.58
C LYS A 31 -15.23 -19.48 -1.01
N LYS A 32 -15.17 -18.41 -1.81
CA LYS A 32 -16.36 -17.84 -2.45
C LYS A 32 -16.98 -18.94 -3.31
N SER A 33 -18.10 -19.48 -2.87
CA SER A 33 -18.98 -20.29 -3.73
C SER A 33 -19.53 -19.40 -4.84
N SER A 34 -19.57 -19.90 -6.05
CA SER A 34 -20.26 -19.22 -7.16
C SER A 34 -21.76 -19.14 -6.86
N PRO A 35 -22.47 -18.10 -7.33
CA PRO A 35 -23.90 -17.94 -7.08
C PRO A 35 -24.79 -19.10 -7.60
N ASP A 36 -24.23 -19.94 -8.45
CA ASP A 36 -24.97 -21.00 -9.20
C ASP A 36 -24.67 -22.42 -8.68
N ASP A 37 -24.07 -22.59 -7.49
CA ASP A 37 -23.87 -23.91 -6.88
C ASP A 37 -25.14 -24.33 -6.12
N PRO A 38 -25.91 -25.36 -6.60
CA PRO A 38 -27.14 -25.80 -5.96
C PRO A 38 -26.94 -26.42 -4.56
N ASN A 39 -25.67 -26.71 -4.16
CA ASN A 39 -25.31 -27.22 -2.84
C ASN A 39 -24.69 -26.15 -1.93
N SER A 40 -24.63 -24.89 -2.38
CA SER A 40 -24.18 -23.81 -1.51
C SER A 40 -25.18 -23.63 -0.38
N PRO A 41 -24.78 -23.76 0.92
CA PRO A 41 -25.70 -23.43 2.01
C PRO A 41 -26.08 -21.97 1.81
N GLY A 42 -27.32 -21.72 1.44
CA GLY A 42 -27.85 -20.37 1.21
C GLY A 42 -27.47 -19.51 2.40
N PHE A 43 -26.69 -18.46 2.19
CA PHE A 43 -26.47 -17.48 3.23
C PHE A 43 -27.83 -16.99 3.67
N PRO A 44 -28.16 -17.05 4.98
CA PRO A 44 -29.43 -16.54 5.44
C PRO A 44 -29.55 -15.12 4.90
N LEU A 45 -30.58 -14.86 4.12
CA LEU A 45 -30.94 -13.52 3.67
C LEU A 45 -30.84 -12.62 4.90
N ARG A 46 -29.99 -11.60 4.86
CA ARG A 46 -29.88 -10.66 5.96
C ARG A 46 -31.30 -10.19 6.27
N PRO A 47 -31.74 -10.23 7.54
CA PRO A 47 -33.07 -9.77 7.88
C PRO A 47 -33.22 -8.33 7.38
N VAL A 48 -34.36 -8.00 6.82
CA VAL A 48 -34.71 -6.69 6.26
C VAL A 48 -34.57 -5.58 7.31
N THR A 49 -34.59 -5.93 8.60
CA THR A 49 -34.39 -5.01 9.71
C THR A 49 -32.96 -5.12 10.24
N TYR A 50 -32.15 -4.11 9.97
CA TYR A 50 -30.79 -3.98 10.49
C TYR A 50 -30.72 -3.52 11.97
N ARG A 51 -31.87 -3.45 12.64
CA ARG A 51 -31.97 -3.00 14.04
C ARG A 51 -32.10 -4.19 14.96
N GLY A 52 -31.36 -4.18 16.06
CA GLY A 52 -31.56 -5.12 17.16
C GLY A 52 -32.94 -4.92 17.79
N THR A 53 -33.56 -6.02 18.24
CA THR A 53 -34.88 -6.01 18.89
C THR A 53 -34.80 -5.99 20.40
N GLY A 54 -33.60 -6.21 20.98
CA GLY A 54 -33.37 -6.22 22.42
C GLY A 54 -32.49 -5.08 22.87
N GLY A 55 -32.57 -4.72 24.17
CA GLY A 55 -31.75 -3.67 24.77
C GLY A 55 -32.38 -2.28 24.75
N LYS A 56 -31.61 -1.29 25.20
CA LYS A 56 -32.02 0.12 25.24
C LYS A 56 -31.33 0.89 24.10
N SER A 57 -32.09 1.68 23.34
CA SER A 57 -31.56 2.53 22.29
C SER A 57 -30.68 3.64 22.90
N ILE A 58 -29.46 3.81 22.39
CA ILE A 58 -28.54 4.89 22.73
C ILE A 58 -28.10 5.61 21.46
N THR A 59 -27.89 6.91 21.55
CA THR A 59 -27.32 7.70 20.45
C THR A 59 -25.81 7.67 20.51
N VAL A 60 -25.18 7.37 19.40
CA VAL A 60 -23.73 7.38 19.26
C VAL A 60 -23.32 8.31 18.09
N THR A 61 -22.15 8.93 18.22
CA THR A 61 -21.55 9.70 17.14
C THR A 61 -20.61 8.78 16.34
N ALA A 62 -20.70 8.84 15.02
CA ALA A 62 -19.88 8.05 14.13
C ALA A 62 -19.15 8.93 13.10
N ASN A 63 -18.06 8.43 12.56
CA ASN A 63 -17.23 9.08 11.54
C ASN A 63 -17.73 8.80 10.12
N TYR A 64 -19.03 8.86 9.92
CA TYR A 64 -19.69 8.68 8.63
C TYR A 64 -20.30 10.02 8.18
N LEU A 65 -19.91 10.47 7.00
CA LEU A 65 -20.40 11.70 6.37
C LEU A 65 -21.36 11.32 5.26
N VAL A 66 -22.55 11.93 5.26
CA VAL A 66 -23.54 11.73 4.19
C VAL A 66 -22.99 12.32 2.90
N LEU A 67 -22.94 11.52 1.84
CA LEU A 67 -22.63 12.00 0.49
C LEU A 67 -23.95 12.36 -0.21
N LYS A 68 -24.15 13.64 -0.42
CA LYS A 68 -25.23 14.11 -1.27
C LYS A 68 -24.83 13.94 -2.73
N VAL A 69 -25.60 13.19 -3.46
CA VAL A 69 -25.40 12.96 -4.88
C VAL A 69 -26.55 13.63 -5.60
N ASP A 70 -26.23 14.30 -6.70
CA ASP A 70 -27.25 14.94 -7.55
C ASP A 70 -27.88 13.86 -8.43
N ASP A 71 -29.16 13.64 -8.27
CA ASP A 71 -29.96 12.64 -9.03
C ASP A 71 -30.16 13.04 -10.50
N GLY A 72 -29.80 14.30 -10.86
CA GLY A 72 -29.88 14.79 -12.25
C GLY A 72 -28.80 14.23 -13.19
N TYR A 73 -27.80 13.51 -12.67
CA TYR A 73 -26.74 12.92 -13.47
C TYR A 73 -26.81 11.39 -13.43
N GLY A 74 -26.84 10.77 -14.62
CA GLY A 74 -26.69 9.31 -14.74
C GLY A 74 -25.23 8.88 -14.56
N ILE A 75 -25.03 7.60 -14.28
CA ILE A 75 -23.71 6.95 -14.31
C ILE A 75 -23.77 5.86 -15.38
N PHE A 76 -23.07 6.08 -16.49
CA PHE A 76 -23.07 5.15 -17.62
C PHE A 76 -21.75 4.36 -17.65
N GLU A 77 -21.84 3.05 -17.39
CA GLU A 77 -20.70 2.13 -17.37
C GLU A 77 -20.46 1.55 -18.77
N TYR A 78 -19.22 1.71 -19.25
CA TYR A 78 -18.72 1.12 -20.48
C TYR A 78 -17.56 0.17 -20.20
N GLU A 79 -17.56 -0.98 -20.87
CA GLU A 79 -16.43 -1.88 -20.96
C GLU A 79 -15.48 -1.40 -22.05
N VAL A 80 -14.18 -1.40 -21.79
CA VAL A 80 -13.15 -0.95 -22.73
C VAL A 80 -12.31 -2.13 -23.16
N LEU A 81 -12.36 -2.45 -24.46
CA LEU A 81 -11.65 -3.57 -25.08
C LEU A 81 -10.59 -3.03 -26.04
N TYR A 82 -9.46 -3.73 -26.13
CA TYR A 82 -8.33 -3.34 -26.96
C TYR A 82 -8.00 -4.42 -27.98
N LYS A 83 -7.73 -4.04 -29.24
CA LYS A 83 -7.30 -4.94 -30.30
C LYS A 83 -6.14 -4.30 -31.09
N PRO A 84 -4.90 -4.85 -31.02
CA PRO A 84 -4.48 -6.01 -30.20
C PRO A 84 -4.62 -5.77 -28.69
N PRO A 85 -4.55 -6.82 -27.84
CA PRO A 85 -4.63 -6.69 -26.39
C PRO A 85 -3.52 -5.81 -25.85
N VAL A 86 -3.85 -4.95 -24.86
CA VAL A 86 -2.90 -4.06 -24.20
C VAL A 86 -2.88 -4.41 -22.71
N ASP A 87 -1.78 -4.96 -22.21
CA ASP A 87 -1.68 -5.41 -20.80
C ASP A 87 -1.23 -4.30 -19.85
N ASP A 88 -0.39 -3.36 -20.31
CA ASP A 88 0.07 -2.27 -19.46
C ASP A 88 -1.06 -1.29 -19.16
N ARG A 89 -1.32 -1.15 -17.87
CA ARG A 89 -2.36 -0.23 -17.38
C ARG A 89 -2.10 1.23 -17.74
N ASN A 90 -0.85 1.67 -17.74
CA ASN A 90 -0.50 3.05 -18.09
C ASN A 90 -0.74 3.30 -19.58
N ALA A 91 -0.40 2.32 -20.43
CA ALA A 91 -0.72 2.38 -21.86
C ALA A 91 -2.23 2.51 -22.08
N ARG A 92 -3.06 1.71 -21.38
CA ARG A 92 -4.52 1.83 -21.44
C ARG A 92 -5.02 3.22 -21.06
N TYR A 93 -4.48 3.82 -19.98
CA TYR A 93 -4.83 5.20 -19.61
C TYR A 93 -4.43 6.21 -20.67
N SER A 94 -3.22 6.08 -21.24
CA SER A 94 -2.73 6.95 -22.30
C SER A 94 -3.61 6.85 -23.54
N ILE A 95 -3.96 5.65 -23.97
CA ILE A 95 -4.82 5.36 -25.11
C ILE A 95 -6.21 6.01 -24.94
N VAL A 96 -6.87 5.80 -23.79
CA VAL A 96 -8.19 6.42 -23.53
C VAL A 96 -8.10 7.93 -23.45
N ASN A 97 -6.97 8.48 -22.98
CA ASN A 97 -6.77 9.93 -22.91
C ASN A 97 -6.52 10.58 -24.28
N GLN A 98 -6.12 9.85 -25.31
CA GLN A 98 -6.06 10.37 -26.70
C GLN A 98 -7.46 10.85 -27.16
N HIS A 99 -8.54 10.29 -26.60
CA HIS A 99 -9.92 10.63 -26.95
C HIS A 99 -10.62 11.49 -25.88
N LYS A 100 -9.87 12.27 -25.10
CA LYS A 100 -10.43 13.11 -24.01
C LYS A 100 -11.52 14.07 -24.49
N GLU A 101 -11.42 14.57 -25.73
CA GLU A 101 -12.39 15.51 -26.32
C GLU A 101 -13.76 14.88 -26.52
N ARG A 102 -13.83 13.58 -26.84
CA ARG A 102 -15.10 12.86 -27.01
C ARG A 102 -15.81 12.52 -25.72
N PHE A 103 -15.05 12.30 -24.65
CA PHE A 103 -15.59 11.86 -23.35
C PHE A 103 -15.76 13.00 -22.34
N GLY A 104 -15.32 14.20 -22.71
CA GLY A 104 -15.33 15.34 -21.79
C GLY A 104 -14.29 15.25 -20.66
N ASN A 105 -14.29 16.24 -19.79
CA ASN A 105 -13.38 16.33 -18.67
C ASN A 105 -13.82 15.45 -17.48
N VAL A 106 -15.12 15.21 -17.36
CA VAL A 106 -15.72 14.42 -16.29
C VAL A 106 -15.83 12.98 -16.75
N LYS A 107 -14.77 12.23 -16.52
CA LYS A 107 -14.73 10.79 -16.78
C LYS A 107 -13.95 10.07 -15.69
N CYS A 108 -14.36 8.87 -15.36
CA CYS A 108 -13.63 7.99 -14.46
C CYS A 108 -13.28 6.69 -15.17
N PHE A 109 -12.01 6.31 -15.17
CA PHE A 109 -11.50 5.12 -15.85
C PHE A 109 -10.59 4.34 -14.90
N ASP A 110 -10.70 3.03 -14.88
CA ASP A 110 -9.91 2.15 -14.01
C ASP A 110 -8.88 1.27 -14.75
N GLY A 111 -8.84 1.38 -16.08
CA GLY A 111 -8.01 0.57 -16.97
C GLY A 111 -8.83 -0.47 -17.76
N HIS A 112 -10.08 -0.76 -17.37
CA HIS A 112 -11.00 -1.70 -18.02
C HIS A 112 -12.42 -1.13 -18.20
N LYS A 113 -12.88 -0.33 -17.22
CA LYS A 113 -14.19 0.26 -17.19
C LYS A 113 -14.09 1.78 -17.28
N LEU A 114 -14.92 2.35 -18.16
CA LEU A 114 -15.08 3.79 -18.29
C LEU A 114 -16.46 4.17 -17.77
N PHE A 115 -16.51 5.16 -16.89
CA PHE A 115 -17.73 5.74 -16.36
C PHE A 115 -17.88 7.16 -16.87
N LEU A 116 -19.03 7.47 -17.43
CA LEU A 116 -19.38 8.77 -17.99
C LEU A 116 -20.65 9.31 -17.32
N PRO A 117 -20.79 10.64 -17.18
CA PRO A 117 -22.03 11.26 -16.67
C PRO A 117 -23.13 11.32 -17.72
N THR A 118 -22.80 11.13 -19.00
CA THR A 118 -23.73 11.16 -20.13
C THR A 118 -23.57 9.91 -20.98
N LYS A 119 -24.70 9.42 -21.49
CA LYS A 119 -24.74 8.27 -22.40
C LYS A 119 -24.21 8.67 -23.78
N LEU A 120 -23.35 7.82 -24.33
CA LEU A 120 -22.90 8.00 -25.72
C LEU A 120 -24.06 7.74 -26.70
N SER A 121 -24.02 8.39 -27.84
CA SER A 121 -25.07 8.25 -28.88
C SER A 121 -25.18 6.85 -29.45
N THR A 122 -24.11 6.06 -29.38
CA THR A 122 -24.06 4.68 -29.87
C THR A 122 -23.73 3.71 -28.74
N PRO A 123 -24.36 2.51 -28.68
CA PRO A 123 -24.08 1.51 -27.65
C PRO A 123 -22.67 0.93 -27.77
N THR A 124 -22.07 1.02 -28.94
CA THR A 124 -20.67 0.61 -29.18
C THR A 124 -19.97 1.64 -30.01
N LEU A 125 -18.83 2.12 -29.50
CA LEU A 125 -17.97 3.10 -30.17
C LEU A 125 -16.59 2.48 -30.38
N VAL A 126 -16.08 2.43 -31.61
CA VAL A 126 -14.74 1.95 -31.93
C VAL A 126 -13.90 3.15 -32.37
N LEU A 127 -12.74 3.33 -31.72
CA LEU A 127 -11.81 4.41 -32.03
C LEU A 127 -10.43 3.85 -32.34
N LYS A 128 -9.73 4.46 -33.26
CA LYS A 128 -8.33 4.17 -33.57
C LYS A 128 -7.42 5.01 -32.67
N SER A 129 -6.43 4.38 -32.06
CA SER A 129 -5.44 4.98 -31.17
C SER A 129 -4.05 4.46 -31.51
N VAL A 130 -3.04 5.11 -30.96
CA VAL A 130 -1.65 4.67 -31.10
C VAL A 130 -1.12 4.20 -29.73
N HIS A 131 -0.47 3.04 -29.72
CA HIS A 131 0.14 2.52 -28.52
C HIS A 131 1.34 3.41 -28.09
N PRO A 132 1.40 3.92 -26.84
CA PRO A 132 2.35 4.95 -26.45
C PRO A 132 3.82 4.51 -26.48
N SER A 133 4.11 3.22 -26.43
CA SER A 133 5.48 2.70 -26.39
C SER A 133 5.90 2.04 -27.69
N SER A 134 5.02 1.28 -28.35
CA SER A 134 5.36 0.59 -29.61
C SER A 134 5.05 1.40 -30.86
N GLY A 135 4.20 2.42 -30.78
CA GLY A 135 3.73 3.19 -31.92
C GLY A 135 2.73 2.46 -32.82
N GLU A 136 2.33 1.24 -32.45
CA GLU A 136 1.38 0.43 -33.22
C GLU A 136 -0.05 0.94 -33.09
N ASP A 137 -0.83 0.72 -34.13
CA ASP A 137 -2.25 1.03 -34.16
C ASP A 137 -3.03 0.10 -33.22
N VAL A 138 -3.87 0.68 -32.39
CA VAL A 138 -4.74 -0.05 -31.44
C VAL A 138 -6.18 0.40 -31.66
N HIS A 139 -7.05 -0.54 -31.95
CA HIS A 139 -8.49 -0.31 -31.98
C HIS A 139 -9.06 -0.45 -30.57
N VAL A 140 -9.69 0.61 -30.07
CA VAL A 140 -10.32 0.64 -28.74
C VAL A 140 -11.83 0.63 -28.91
N THR A 141 -12.48 -0.36 -28.32
CA THR A 141 -13.93 -0.51 -28.35
C THR A 141 -14.51 -0.16 -27.00
N PHE A 142 -15.41 0.82 -26.96
CA PHE A 142 -16.19 1.22 -25.81
C PHE A 142 -17.59 0.63 -25.98
N ARG A 143 -17.93 -0.35 -25.14
CA ARG A 143 -19.21 -1.06 -25.20
C ARG A 143 -20.05 -0.70 -24.00
N PHE A 144 -21.25 -0.15 -24.21
CA PHE A 144 -22.21 0.15 -23.13
C PHE A 144 -22.57 -1.14 -22.36
N LYS A 145 -22.50 -1.08 -21.06
CA LYS A 145 -22.87 -2.19 -20.17
C LYS A 145 -24.20 -1.93 -19.49
N ARG A 146 -24.30 -0.82 -18.77
CA ARG A 146 -25.47 -0.48 -17.97
C ARG A 146 -25.45 0.97 -17.53
N GLU A 147 -26.60 1.41 -17.12
CA GLU A 147 -26.79 2.62 -16.34
C GLU A 147 -26.88 2.24 -14.86
N ILE A 148 -26.30 3.06 -14.01
CA ILE A 148 -26.23 2.85 -12.56
C ILE A 148 -26.85 4.07 -11.90
N ALA A 149 -27.81 3.85 -11.00
CA ALA A 149 -28.38 4.92 -10.22
C ALA A 149 -27.36 5.44 -9.18
N PRO A 150 -27.24 6.76 -9.01
CA PRO A 150 -26.21 7.38 -8.17
C PRO A 150 -26.21 6.93 -6.71
N GLY A 151 -27.33 6.55 -6.12
CA GLY A 151 -27.43 6.10 -4.73
C GLY A 151 -27.34 4.58 -4.53
N GLU A 152 -27.20 3.80 -5.60
CA GLU A 152 -27.21 2.33 -5.53
C GLU A 152 -25.86 1.73 -5.15
N ARG A 153 -25.87 0.48 -4.67
CA ARG A 153 -24.67 -0.28 -4.30
C ARG A 153 -23.67 -0.41 -5.43
N GLU A 154 -24.12 -0.48 -6.65
CA GLU A 154 -23.32 -0.57 -7.87
C GLU A 154 -22.44 0.67 -8.07
N SER A 155 -22.87 1.82 -7.57
CA SER A 155 -22.12 3.08 -7.64
C SER A 155 -20.95 3.17 -6.65
N ILE A 156 -20.90 2.36 -5.59
CA ILE A 156 -19.85 2.36 -4.55
C ILE A 156 -18.45 2.25 -5.16
N TYR A 157 -18.29 1.36 -6.15
CA TYR A 157 -16.99 1.18 -6.81
C TYR A 157 -16.52 2.47 -7.47
N LEU A 158 -17.40 3.16 -8.20
CA LEU A 158 -17.09 4.42 -8.86
C LEU A 158 -16.70 5.49 -7.85
N TYR A 159 -17.47 5.66 -6.77
CA TYR A 159 -17.17 6.69 -5.76
C TYR A 159 -15.83 6.45 -5.07
N ASN A 160 -15.51 5.21 -4.69
CA ASN A 160 -14.19 4.88 -4.16
C ASN A 160 -13.07 5.14 -5.19
N LEU A 161 -13.32 4.92 -6.48
CA LEU A 161 -12.38 5.24 -7.55
C LEU A 161 -12.18 6.75 -7.70
N CYS A 162 -13.26 7.52 -7.63
CA CYS A 162 -13.23 9.00 -7.66
C CYS A 162 -12.48 9.56 -6.45
N PHE A 163 -12.75 9.09 -5.24
CA PHE A 163 -12.03 9.50 -4.03
C PHE A 163 -10.53 9.21 -4.14
N ASN A 164 -10.15 8.02 -4.60
CA ASN A 164 -8.75 7.71 -4.86
C ASN A 164 -8.08 8.69 -5.84
N LYS A 165 -8.81 9.13 -6.85
CA LYS A 165 -8.32 10.12 -7.84
C LYS A 165 -8.21 11.51 -7.22
N ILE A 166 -9.21 11.96 -6.45
CA ILE A 166 -9.22 13.25 -5.74
C ILE A 166 -8.01 13.33 -4.79
N MET A 167 -7.81 12.34 -3.94
CA MET A 167 -6.70 12.33 -2.98
C MET A 167 -5.33 12.37 -3.66
N LYS A 168 -5.18 11.71 -4.82
CA LYS A 168 -3.96 11.80 -5.62
C LYS A 168 -3.77 13.20 -6.23
N THR A 169 -4.84 13.81 -6.71
CA THR A 169 -4.79 15.18 -7.25
C THR A 169 -4.42 16.20 -6.16
N LEU A 170 -4.83 15.96 -4.92
CA LEU A 170 -4.43 16.73 -3.74
C LEU A 170 -3.00 16.40 -3.26
N ASN A 171 -2.25 15.57 -3.99
CA ASN A 171 -0.88 15.14 -3.68
C ASN A 171 -0.73 14.33 -2.38
N PHE A 172 -1.78 13.66 -1.93
CA PHE A 172 -1.64 12.69 -0.84
C PHE A 172 -0.88 11.44 -1.30
N ALA A 173 0.04 10.97 -0.47
CA ALA A 173 0.75 9.73 -0.68
C ALA A 173 -0.14 8.53 -0.37
N GLN A 174 -0.43 7.68 -1.36
CA GLN A 174 -1.24 6.48 -1.17
C GLN A 174 -0.38 5.33 -0.62
N SER A 175 -0.86 4.67 0.43
CA SER A 175 -0.26 3.41 0.90
C SER A 175 -0.55 2.24 -0.06
N ALA A 176 0.12 1.10 0.15
CA ALA A 176 -0.17 -0.15 -0.56
C ALA A 176 -1.62 -0.62 -0.34
N LYS A 177 -2.24 -0.30 0.80
CA LYS A 177 -3.67 -0.51 1.05
C LYS A 177 -4.47 0.59 0.36
N LYS A 178 -5.46 0.20 -0.44
CA LYS A 178 -6.41 1.14 -1.04
C LYS A 178 -7.18 1.87 0.07
N GLY A 179 -7.47 3.17 -0.17
CA GLY A 179 -8.21 3.99 0.80
C GLY A 179 -7.36 4.64 1.89
N ASN A 180 -6.06 4.33 2.00
CA ASN A 180 -5.16 4.95 2.98
C ASN A 180 -4.30 6.01 2.30
N PHE A 181 -4.43 7.26 2.74
CA PHE A 181 -3.77 8.43 2.17
C PHE A 181 -3.05 9.22 3.26
N PHE A 182 -1.85 9.71 2.98
CA PHE A 182 -1.01 10.43 3.93
C PHE A 182 -0.50 11.74 3.34
N ASP A 183 -0.54 12.80 4.14
CA ASP A 183 -0.05 14.11 3.75
C ASP A 183 1.44 14.25 4.12
N ALA A 184 2.29 14.20 3.10
CA ALA A 184 3.72 14.40 3.27
C ALA A 184 4.08 15.85 3.62
N LYS A 185 3.23 16.84 3.25
CA LYS A 185 3.47 18.26 3.53
C LYS A 185 3.17 18.61 4.99
N ALA A 186 2.21 17.90 5.60
CA ALA A 186 1.87 18.07 7.01
C ALA A 186 2.70 17.15 7.93
N ALA A 187 3.81 16.60 7.46
CA ALA A 187 4.71 15.74 8.22
C ALA A 187 5.25 16.45 9.46
N LYS A 188 5.32 15.73 10.58
CA LYS A 188 5.94 16.21 11.83
C LYS A 188 7.14 15.35 12.15
N ASP A 189 8.30 16.00 12.31
CA ASP A 189 9.53 15.33 12.67
C ASP A 189 9.66 15.21 14.19
N ILE A 190 9.97 14.00 14.63
CA ILE A 190 10.19 13.64 16.03
C ILE A 190 11.64 13.21 16.19
N LYS A 191 12.34 13.83 17.15
CA LYS A 191 13.71 13.47 17.52
C LYS A 191 13.69 12.85 18.91
N VAL A 192 14.02 11.56 19.01
CA VAL A 192 14.10 10.87 20.29
C VAL A 192 15.55 10.53 20.59
N ARG A 193 16.07 11.03 21.71
CA ARG A 193 17.40 10.69 22.20
C ARG A 193 17.30 9.63 23.27
N VAL A 194 17.94 8.49 23.03
CA VAL A 194 18.02 7.38 23.97
C VAL A 194 19.45 7.27 24.49
N ILE A 195 19.59 7.21 25.80
CA ILE A 195 20.88 7.07 26.46
C ILE A 195 21.06 5.59 26.81
N PHE A 196 22.08 4.98 26.28
CA PHE A 196 22.48 3.62 26.64
C PHE A 196 23.67 3.67 27.58
N PHE A 197 23.56 3.01 28.74
CA PHE A 197 24.65 2.81 29.68
C PHE A 197 25.27 1.42 29.41
N LEU A 198 26.51 1.42 28.98
CA LEU A 198 27.29 0.20 28.83
C LEU A 198 28.21 0.03 30.03
N PHE A 199 28.01 -1.05 30.79
CA PHE A 199 28.89 -1.43 31.88
C PHE A 199 29.98 -2.38 31.37
N TYR A 200 31.22 -1.95 31.32
CA TYR A 200 32.34 -2.83 30.99
C TYR A 200 32.83 -3.55 32.25
N ARG A 201 32.46 -4.82 32.35
CA ARG A 201 32.80 -5.68 33.53
C ARG A 201 34.30 -5.84 33.76
N LEU A 202 35.14 -5.57 32.76
CA LEU A 202 36.61 -5.74 32.83
C LEU A 202 37.39 -4.46 33.19
N SER A 203 36.77 -3.29 33.20
CA SER A 203 37.50 -2.04 33.45
C SER A 203 36.84 -1.07 34.43
N ASN A 204 35.76 -1.47 35.11
CA ASN A 204 34.95 -0.61 35.99
C ASN A 204 34.61 0.79 35.39
N LYS A 205 34.56 0.89 34.06
CA LYS A 205 34.25 2.15 33.38
C LYS A 205 32.80 2.14 32.88
N PHE A 206 32.08 3.18 33.23
CA PHE A 206 30.79 3.50 32.63
C PHE A 206 31.01 4.26 31.32
N SER A 207 30.57 3.73 30.22
CA SER A 207 30.47 4.46 28.98
C SER A 207 29.00 4.69 28.66
N SER A 208 28.60 5.93 28.47
CA SER A 208 27.28 6.29 27.97
C SER A 208 27.40 6.64 26.50
N TYR A 209 26.55 6.05 25.68
CA TYR A 209 26.45 6.48 24.30
C TYR A 209 25.01 6.90 23.99
N PHE A 210 24.86 7.92 23.14
CA PHE A 210 23.58 8.47 22.76
C PHE A 210 23.19 7.92 21.39
N GLN A 211 22.02 7.34 21.29
CA GLN A 211 21.41 7.03 20.01
C GLN A 211 20.23 7.98 19.76
N GLU A 212 20.29 8.72 18.67
CA GLU A 212 19.22 9.58 18.23
C GLU A 212 18.40 8.89 17.16
N PHE A 213 17.11 8.72 17.42
CA PHE A 213 16.16 8.25 16.43
C PHE A 213 15.44 9.46 15.83
N ARG A 214 15.51 9.58 14.53
CA ARG A 214 14.82 10.62 13.76
C ARG A 214 13.67 9.98 13.02
N LEU A 215 12.46 10.37 13.39
CA LEU A 215 11.23 9.85 12.84
C LEU A 215 10.41 10.98 12.24
N SER A 216 9.67 10.70 11.19
CA SER A 216 8.71 11.61 10.59
C SER A 216 7.34 10.97 10.63
N VAL A 217 6.36 11.65 11.22
CA VAL A 217 4.97 11.18 11.32
C VAL A 217 4.13 11.95 10.31
N TRP A 218 3.62 11.22 9.34
CA TRP A 218 2.70 11.77 8.33
C TRP A 218 1.27 11.54 8.78
N PRO A 219 0.49 12.60 9.00
CA PRO A 219 -0.95 12.47 9.21
C PRO A 219 -1.63 12.05 7.92
N GLY A 220 -2.78 11.42 8.04
CA GLY A 220 -3.53 10.97 6.89
C GLY A 220 -4.91 10.47 7.24
N TYR A 221 -5.57 9.91 6.22
CA TYR A 221 -6.94 9.47 6.31
C TYR A 221 -7.11 8.08 5.72
N ILE A 222 -8.04 7.35 6.32
CA ILE A 222 -8.61 6.12 5.75
C ILE A 222 -9.99 6.47 5.25
N THR A 223 -10.25 6.23 3.97
CA THR A 223 -11.51 6.59 3.33
C THR A 223 -12.18 5.37 2.73
N THR A 224 -13.47 5.24 2.91
CA THR A 224 -14.29 4.22 2.26
C THR A 224 -15.68 4.78 2.02
N VAL A 225 -16.19 4.64 0.81
CA VAL A 225 -17.59 4.94 0.50
C VAL A 225 -18.38 3.64 0.54
N ASP A 226 -19.52 3.66 1.22
CA ASP A 226 -20.47 2.54 1.28
C ASP A 226 -21.91 3.05 1.39
N VAL A 227 -22.89 2.15 1.14
CA VAL A 227 -24.32 2.42 1.26
C VAL A 227 -24.84 1.84 2.56
N PHE A 228 -25.48 2.68 3.36
CA PHE A 228 -26.15 2.30 4.61
C PHE A 228 -27.62 2.71 4.57
N GLU A 229 -28.34 2.48 5.67
CA GLU A 229 -29.69 3.01 5.84
C GLU A 229 -29.66 4.55 5.74
N GLY A 230 -30.42 5.11 4.81
CA GLY A 230 -30.43 6.56 4.54
C GLY A 230 -29.53 7.04 3.41
N GLY A 231 -28.84 6.13 2.70
CA GLY A 231 -28.12 6.48 1.47
C GLY A 231 -26.61 6.21 1.48
N LEU A 232 -25.89 7.04 0.78
CA LEU A 232 -24.46 6.93 0.53
C LEU A 232 -23.68 7.68 1.60
N TYR A 233 -22.67 7.01 2.17
CA TYR A 233 -21.83 7.60 3.20
C TYR A 233 -20.35 7.46 2.87
N LEU A 234 -19.60 8.50 3.19
CA LEU A 234 -18.15 8.46 3.28
C LEU A 234 -17.75 8.17 4.72
N GLN A 235 -17.17 7.01 4.96
CA GLN A 235 -16.44 6.75 6.19
C GLN A 235 -15.06 7.43 6.08
N LEU A 236 -14.72 8.24 7.08
CA LEU A 236 -13.46 8.94 7.16
C LEU A 236 -12.85 8.74 8.55
N ASP A 237 -11.66 8.14 8.62
CA ASP A 237 -10.93 7.99 9.88
C ASP A 237 -9.51 8.52 9.74
N VAL A 238 -8.94 8.96 10.87
CA VAL A 238 -7.59 9.50 10.94
C VAL A 238 -6.58 8.37 11.04
N ALA A 239 -5.57 8.44 10.20
CA ALA A 239 -4.44 7.51 10.21
C ALA A 239 -3.11 8.26 10.33
N HIS A 240 -2.08 7.55 10.75
CA HIS A 240 -0.72 8.07 10.79
C HIS A 240 0.23 7.07 10.17
N ARG A 241 1.23 7.59 9.47
CA ARG A 241 2.33 6.80 8.94
C ARG A 241 3.64 7.28 9.55
N VAL A 242 4.35 6.38 10.20
CA VAL A 242 5.65 6.68 10.77
C VAL A 242 6.73 6.26 9.76
N LEU A 243 7.58 7.19 9.43
CA LEU A 243 8.74 7.01 8.55
C LEU A 243 10.01 7.27 9.35
N ARG A 244 11.10 6.61 8.99
CA ARG A 244 12.43 7.01 9.42
C ARG A 244 12.91 8.13 8.51
N THR A 245 13.80 8.98 8.98
CA THR A 245 14.39 10.03 8.12
C THR A 245 15.60 9.53 7.36
N ASP A 246 16.18 8.42 7.81
CA ASP A 246 17.31 7.75 7.15
C ASP A 246 16.87 7.08 5.83
N THR A 247 17.73 7.18 4.85
CA THR A 247 17.59 6.52 3.57
C THR A 247 18.09 5.08 3.66
N ALA A 248 17.71 4.25 2.67
CA ALA A 248 18.29 2.91 2.54
C ALA A 248 19.82 2.98 2.37
N TYR A 249 20.34 4.02 1.72
CA TYR A 249 21.76 4.25 1.56
C TYR A 249 22.47 4.56 2.90
N ASP A 250 21.86 5.41 3.75
CA ASP A 250 22.40 5.70 5.08
C ASP A 250 22.50 4.42 5.92
N LEU A 251 21.48 3.56 5.85
CA LEU A 251 21.45 2.26 6.51
C LEU A 251 22.56 1.34 5.97
N MET A 252 22.69 1.22 4.65
CA MET A 252 23.77 0.45 4.00
C MET A 252 25.14 0.95 4.43
N THR A 253 25.34 2.27 4.47
CA THR A 253 26.61 2.88 4.89
C THR A 253 26.93 2.56 6.36
N SER A 254 25.92 2.58 7.23
CA SER A 254 26.10 2.23 8.64
C SER A 254 26.44 0.74 8.83
N LEU A 255 25.82 -0.15 8.05
CA LEU A 255 26.11 -1.58 8.04
C LEU A 255 27.50 -1.86 7.50
N ARG A 256 27.97 -1.16 6.45
CA ARG A 256 29.32 -1.31 5.90
C ARG A 256 30.38 -1.04 6.97
N LYS A 257 30.18 0.00 7.79
CA LYS A 257 31.10 0.35 8.90
C LYS A 257 31.14 -0.72 10.00
N LYS A 258 30.03 -1.44 10.21
CA LYS A 258 29.89 -2.42 11.31
C LYS A 258 30.30 -3.83 10.91
N SER A 259 30.02 -4.26 9.68
CA SER A 259 30.04 -5.67 9.28
C SER A 259 31.24 -6.05 8.41
N GLY A 260 32.06 -5.09 7.96
CA GLY A 260 33.27 -5.38 7.19
C GLY A 260 33.02 -6.31 5.99
N PRO A 261 33.68 -7.50 5.92
CA PRO A 261 33.53 -8.43 4.80
C PRO A 261 32.15 -9.04 4.66
N ASN A 262 31.35 -9.10 5.73
CA ASN A 262 29.98 -9.66 5.72
C ASN A 262 28.94 -8.63 5.30
N PHE A 263 29.34 -7.48 4.76
CA PHE A 263 28.44 -6.36 4.41
C PHE A 263 27.26 -6.76 3.54
N LYS A 264 27.48 -7.54 2.45
CA LYS A 264 26.40 -7.92 1.53
C LYS A 264 25.31 -8.72 2.23
N SER A 265 25.68 -9.74 2.98
CA SER A 265 24.74 -10.59 3.72
C SER A 265 23.95 -9.81 4.78
N GLU A 266 24.59 -8.90 5.51
CA GLU A 266 23.90 -8.10 6.53
C GLU A 266 22.95 -7.05 5.89
N VAL A 267 23.29 -6.51 4.73
CA VAL A 267 22.41 -5.61 3.97
C VAL A 267 21.19 -6.38 3.45
N GLU A 268 21.38 -7.56 2.87
CA GLU A 268 20.28 -8.42 2.42
C GLU A 268 19.37 -8.79 3.58
N LYS A 269 19.89 -9.30 4.68
CA LYS A 269 19.12 -9.64 5.88
C LYS A 269 18.30 -8.48 6.44
N THR A 270 18.82 -7.26 6.33
CA THR A 270 18.17 -6.08 6.90
C THR A 270 17.16 -5.43 5.96
N LEU A 271 17.41 -5.44 4.66
CA LEU A 271 16.61 -4.70 3.67
C LEU A 271 15.63 -5.57 2.90
N LEU A 272 15.89 -6.88 2.71
CA LEU A 272 14.96 -7.75 1.98
C LEU A 272 13.61 -7.83 2.71
N GLY A 273 12.54 -7.63 1.96
CA GLY A 273 11.18 -7.60 2.49
C GLY A 273 10.78 -6.28 3.15
N ALA A 274 11.73 -5.36 3.39
CA ALA A 274 11.42 -4.04 3.94
C ALA A 274 10.63 -3.18 2.95
N SER A 275 9.82 -2.29 3.49
CA SER A 275 9.07 -1.31 2.70
C SER A 275 9.78 0.03 2.74
N ILE A 276 9.92 0.65 1.58
CA ILE A 276 10.50 1.98 1.40
C ILE A 276 9.50 2.92 0.73
N ILE A 277 9.74 4.20 0.86
CA ILE A 277 9.02 5.25 0.11
C ILE A 277 10.01 6.12 -0.64
N THR A 278 9.75 6.38 -1.90
CA THR A 278 10.57 7.26 -2.73
C THR A 278 10.18 8.72 -2.54
N LYS A 279 11.16 9.59 -2.25
CA LYS A 279 10.94 11.03 -1.95
C LYS A 279 10.33 11.80 -3.12
N TYR A 280 10.66 11.42 -4.34
CA TYR A 280 10.31 12.19 -5.54
C TYR A 280 8.87 11.97 -6.04
N ASN A 281 8.24 10.86 -5.68
CA ASN A 281 6.87 10.56 -6.12
C ASN A 281 5.97 9.98 -5.02
N ASN A 282 6.47 9.90 -3.79
CA ASN A 282 5.79 9.38 -2.60
C ASN A 282 5.20 7.96 -2.77
N LYS A 283 5.77 7.15 -3.69
CA LYS A 283 5.34 5.77 -3.90
C LYS A 283 6.04 4.83 -2.94
N THR A 284 5.29 3.83 -2.50
CA THR A 284 5.79 2.78 -1.61
C THR A 284 6.18 1.56 -2.42
N TYR A 285 7.36 1.01 -2.15
CA TYR A 285 7.87 -0.20 -2.76
C TYR A 285 8.31 -1.18 -1.67
N LYS A 286 8.23 -2.47 -1.97
CA LYS A 286 8.84 -3.52 -1.17
C LYS A 286 10.19 -3.86 -1.80
N ILE A 287 11.22 -4.05 -1.01
CA ILE A 287 12.52 -4.52 -1.51
C ILE A 287 12.45 -6.03 -1.64
N ASP A 288 12.49 -6.51 -2.88
CA ASP A 288 12.45 -7.95 -3.17
C ASP A 288 13.85 -8.51 -3.41
N ASP A 289 14.82 -7.64 -3.81
CA ASP A 289 16.20 -8.04 -4.05
C ASP A 289 17.14 -6.83 -4.06
N ILE A 290 18.46 -7.05 -4.08
CA ILE A 290 19.48 -6.00 -4.14
C ILE A 290 20.51 -6.39 -5.21
N ASP A 291 20.69 -5.52 -6.20
CA ASP A 291 21.67 -5.71 -7.26
C ASP A 291 22.98 -4.98 -6.91
N PHE A 292 23.96 -5.76 -6.48
CA PHE A 292 25.29 -5.24 -6.14
C PHE A 292 26.22 -5.10 -7.37
N ASN A 293 25.83 -5.65 -8.51
CA ASN A 293 26.63 -5.58 -9.74
C ASN A 293 26.23 -4.38 -10.60
N ASP A 294 25.04 -3.84 -10.37
CA ASP A 294 24.52 -2.69 -11.08
C ASP A 294 24.60 -1.44 -10.20
N SER A 295 24.62 -0.27 -10.84
CA SER A 295 24.79 1.01 -10.15
C SER A 295 23.98 2.12 -10.85
N PRO A 296 23.82 3.30 -10.23
CA PRO A 296 23.20 4.45 -10.87
C PRO A 296 23.85 4.90 -12.19
N LYS A 297 25.10 4.51 -12.47
CA LYS A 297 25.77 4.77 -13.75
C LYS A 297 25.29 3.88 -14.87
N SER A 298 24.69 2.74 -14.54
CA SER A 298 24.22 1.77 -15.55
C SER A 298 23.16 2.39 -16.42
N GLU A 299 23.21 2.03 -17.71
CA GLU A 299 22.26 2.50 -18.71
C GLU A 299 21.04 1.60 -18.80
N PHE A 300 19.92 2.19 -19.11
CA PHE A 300 18.69 1.48 -19.45
C PHE A 300 17.98 2.18 -20.60
N THR A 301 17.10 1.45 -21.29
CA THR A 301 16.37 1.98 -22.44
C THR A 301 15.01 2.52 -21.98
N LEU A 302 14.76 3.80 -22.25
CA LEU A 302 13.45 4.43 -22.05
C LEU A 302 12.41 3.84 -23.02
N ALA A 303 11.13 4.04 -22.72
CA ALA A 303 10.02 3.67 -23.62
C ALA A 303 10.12 4.34 -25.01
N SER A 304 10.83 5.45 -25.11
CA SER A 304 11.13 6.15 -26.38
C SER A 304 12.26 5.52 -27.19
N GLY A 305 12.88 4.43 -26.72
CA GLY A 305 14.06 3.81 -27.36
C GLY A 305 15.40 4.49 -27.03
N LYS A 306 15.40 5.63 -26.35
CA LYS A 306 16.62 6.34 -25.97
C LYS A 306 17.30 5.66 -24.78
N LYS A 307 18.60 5.40 -24.87
CA LYS A 307 19.42 4.94 -23.74
C LYS A 307 19.79 6.13 -22.84
N THR A 308 19.72 5.93 -21.54
CA THR A 308 20.10 6.92 -20.52
C THR A 308 20.57 6.20 -19.27
N SER A 309 21.44 6.83 -18.49
CA SER A 309 21.81 6.32 -17.16
C SER A 309 20.74 6.65 -16.11
N PHE A 310 20.72 5.90 -15.00
CA PHE A 310 19.83 6.27 -13.90
C PHE A 310 20.15 7.66 -13.35
N VAL A 311 21.43 8.05 -13.27
CA VAL A 311 21.83 9.40 -12.81
C VAL A 311 21.19 10.47 -13.68
N GLU A 312 21.36 10.39 -15.00
CA GLU A 312 20.77 11.36 -15.94
C GLU A 312 19.24 11.36 -15.91
N TYR A 313 18.62 10.17 -15.84
CA TYR A 313 17.18 10.06 -15.75
C TYR A 313 16.62 10.76 -14.52
N TYR A 314 17.22 10.52 -13.32
CA TYR A 314 16.75 11.15 -12.10
C TYR A 314 17.00 12.65 -12.07
N GLN A 315 18.11 13.11 -12.66
CA GLN A 315 18.40 14.54 -12.82
C GLN A 315 17.37 15.21 -13.74
N ASN A 316 17.12 14.64 -14.93
CA ASN A 316 16.25 15.24 -15.92
C ASN A 316 14.75 15.16 -15.56
N GLN A 317 14.33 14.04 -14.98
CA GLN A 317 12.91 13.80 -14.67
C GLN A 317 12.46 14.38 -13.35
N TYR A 318 13.34 14.41 -12.35
CA TYR A 318 12.99 14.79 -10.96
C TYR A 318 13.87 15.90 -10.40
N GLY A 319 14.86 16.38 -11.12
CA GLY A 319 15.82 17.38 -10.64
C GLY A 319 16.72 16.89 -9.50
N LEU A 320 16.84 15.56 -9.33
CA LEU A 320 17.58 14.95 -8.23
C LEU A 320 19.03 14.69 -8.61
N LYS A 321 19.96 15.24 -7.82
CA LYS A 321 21.39 14.96 -7.96
C LYS A 321 21.77 13.78 -7.07
N ILE A 322 22.24 12.69 -7.68
CA ILE A 322 22.73 11.50 -6.97
C ILE A 322 24.14 11.75 -6.48
N LYS A 323 24.40 11.55 -5.18
CA LYS A 323 25.68 11.82 -4.54
C LYS A 323 26.69 10.69 -4.76
N ASP A 324 26.24 9.43 -4.56
CA ASP A 324 27.07 8.26 -4.79
C ASP A 324 26.58 7.48 -6.02
N PRO A 325 27.26 7.63 -7.16
CA PRO A 325 26.90 6.93 -8.39
C PRO A 325 27.34 5.46 -8.43
N ASN A 326 28.02 4.95 -7.39
CA ASN A 326 28.50 3.56 -7.32
C ASN A 326 27.72 2.71 -6.29
N GLN A 327 26.64 3.25 -5.72
CA GLN A 327 25.79 2.50 -4.80
C GLN A 327 25.06 1.35 -5.53
N PRO A 328 24.76 0.23 -4.86
CA PRO A 328 23.95 -0.84 -5.46
C PRO A 328 22.52 -0.37 -5.71
N LEU A 329 21.75 -1.12 -6.50
CA LEU A 329 20.35 -0.80 -6.78
C LEU A 329 19.41 -1.73 -6.01
N LEU A 330 18.30 -1.17 -5.50
CA LEU A 330 17.22 -1.94 -4.90
C LEU A 330 16.27 -2.43 -5.99
N ILE A 331 15.82 -3.65 -5.88
CA ILE A 331 14.92 -4.28 -6.84
C ILE A 331 13.55 -4.46 -6.21
N ASN A 332 12.51 -4.01 -6.92
CA ASN A 332 11.13 -4.34 -6.65
C ASN A 332 10.54 -5.11 -7.84
N ARG A 333 9.89 -6.26 -7.56
CA ARG A 333 9.18 -7.09 -8.53
C ARG A 333 7.68 -6.97 -8.26
N PRO A 334 6.96 -6.05 -8.92
CA PRO A 334 5.53 -5.88 -8.70
C PRO A 334 4.77 -7.10 -9.20
N LYS A 335 3.92 -7.67 -8.34
CA LYS A 335 3.03 -8.77 -8.72
C LYS A 335 2.03 -8.29 -9.76
N VAL A 336 2.11 -8.79 -10.98
CA VAL A 336 1.10 -8.56 -12.02
C VAL A 336 -0.09 -9.46 -11.72
N ARG A 337 -1.29 -8.89 -11.60
CA ARG A 337 -2.54 -9.65 -11.49
C ARG A 337 -3.06 -9.92 -12.90
N GLY A 338 -3.00 -11.16 -13.35
CA GLY A 338 -3.42 -11.63 -14.68
C GLY A 338 -2.42 -12.66 -15.19
N VAL A 339 -2.88 -13.56 -16.03
CA VAL A 339 -2.06 -14.60 -16.63
C VAL A 339 -0.92 -13.90 -17.40
N SER A 340 0.27 -13.89 -16.83
CA SER A 340 1.46 -13.62 -17.60
C SER A 340 1.87 -14.93 -18.22
N GLU A 341 1.74 -15.04 -19.53
CA GLU A 341 2.59 -15.96 -20.28
C GLU A 341 4.03 -15.66 -19.87
N ALA A 342 4.78 -16.72 -19.61
CA ALA A 342 6.14 -16.67 -19.15
C ALA A 342 6.99 -15.71 -20.01
N GLY A 343 7.57 -14.66 -19.40
CA GLY A 343 8.64 -13.97 -20.09
C GLY A 343 8.99 -12.55 -19.69
N THR A 344 8.12 -11.76 -19.07
CA THR A 344 8.48 -10.37 -18.77
C THR A 344 8.14 -9.98 -17.33
N GLU A 345 8.96 -10.43 -16.38
CA GLU A 345 8.91 -9.87 -15.04
C GLU A 345 9.25 -8.37 -15.12
N ARG A 346 8.31 -7.54 -14.71
CA ARG A 346 8.56 -6.12 -14.62
C ARG A 346 9.44 -5.84 -13.39
N ILE A 347 10.71 -5.55 -13.63
CA ILE A 347 11.68 -5.18 -12.61
C ILE A 347 11.74 -3.66 -12.50
N ILE A 348 11.60 -3.14 -11.27
CA ILE A 348 11.79 -1.73 -10.96
C ILE A 348 13.07 -1.60 -10.15
N LYS A 349 14.07 -0.91 -10.71
CA LYS A 349 15.33 -0.58 -10.03
C LYS A 349 15.22 0.78 -9.37
N LEU A 350 15.61 0.87 -8.11
CA LEU A 350 15.50 2.08 -7.28
C LEU A 350 16.87 2.42 -6.68
N ILE A 351 17.19 3.72 -6.61
CA ILE A 351 18.43 4.21 -6.03
C ILE A 351 18.25 4.35 -4.52
N PRO A 352 19.05 3.66 -3.66
CA PRO A 352 18.92 3.66 -2.21
C PRO A 352 18.89 5.05 -1.56
N GLU A 353 19.67 5.99 -2.05
CA GLU A 353 19.74 7.36 -1.50
C GLU A 353 18.43 8.16 -1.71
N THR A 354 17.59 7.76 -2.67
CA THR A 354 16.28 8.37 -2.92
C THR A 354 15.14 7.70 -2.15
N CYS A 355 15.44 6.63 -1.42
CA CYS A 355 14.48 5.76 -0.75
C CYS A 355 14.52 5.91 0.75
N ILE A 356 13.45 6.39 1.37
CA ILE A 356 13.30 6.48 2.82
C ILE A 356 12.81 5.16 3.37
N MET A 357 13.37 4.72 4.49
CA MET A 357 12.91 3.54 5.22
C MET A 357 11.58 3.83 5.92
N THR A 358 10.63 2.89 5.86
CA THR A 358 9.33 3.02 6.51
C THR A 358 9.21 2.14 7.74
N GLY A 359 8.37 2.56 8.69
CA GLY A 359 8.08 1.82 9.91
C GLY A 359 9.17 1.94 10.97
N LEU A 360 8.94 1.29 12.09
CA LEU A 360 9.85 1.23 13.23
C LEU A 360 10.63 -0.09 13.19
N THR A 361 11.90 -0.05 13.56
CA THR A 361 12.69 -1.26 13.82
C THR A 361 12.23 -1.93 15.11
N ASP A 362 12.59 -3.20 15.31
CA ASP A 362 12.24 -3.91 16.55
C ASP A 362 12.90 -3.27 17.77
N ALA A 363 14.13 -2.77 17.63
CA ALA A 363 14.82 -2.00 18.67
C ALA A 363 14.05 -0.72 19.04
N MET A 364 13.53 0.03 18.05
CA MET A 364 12.69 1.21 18.29
C MET A 364 11.37 0.84 18.97
N ARG A 365 10.77 -0.30 18.62
CA ARG A 365 9.51 -0.78 19.23
C ARG A 365 9.71 -1.24 20.67
N ALA A 366 10.87 -1.81 20.98
CA ALA A 366 11.23 -2.23 22.32
C ALA A 366 11.56 -1.03 23.25
N ASP A 367 11.91 0.12 22.68
CA ASP A 367 12.26 1.32 23.45
C ASP A 367 11.01 2.10 23.87
N PHE A 368 10.79 2.20 25.19
CA PHE A 368 9.63 2.89 25.77
C PHE A 368 9.59 4.39 25.43
N LYS A 369 10.74 5.08 25.39
CA LYS A 369 10.79 6.52 25.09
C LYS A 369 10.38 6.78 23.65
N VAL A 370 10.88 5.98 22.70
CA VAL A 370 10.49 6.06 21.29
C VAL A 370 8.98 5.84 21.14
N MET A 371 8.45 4.77 21.74
CA MET A 371 7.03 4.45 21.67
C MET A 371 6.13 5.47 22.34
N LYS A 372 6.57 6.09 23.42
CA LYS A 372 5.86 7.18 24.10
C LYS A 372 5.75 8.40 23.19
N GLU A 373 6.86 8.85 22.60
CA GLU A 373 6.87 10.01 21.70
C GLU A 373 6.03 9.77 20.44
N VAL A 374 6.19 8.61 19.80
CA VAL A 374 5.35 8.23 18.65
C VAL A 374 3.87 8.18 19.06
N GLY A 375 3.58 7.64 20.25
CA GLY A 375 2.22 7.55 20.81
C GLY A 375 1.57 8.91 21.01
N ALA A 376 2.32 9.92 21.45
CA ALA A 376 1.82 11.28 21.64
C ALA A 376 1.25 11.90 20.34
N PHE A 377 1.79 11.50 19.18
CA PHE A 377 1.32 11.99 17.88
C PHE A 377 0.27 11.10 17.22
N THR A 378 0.29 9.80 17.50
CA THR A 378 -0.52 8.82 16.77
C THR A 378 -1.74 8.33 17.54
N ARG A 379 -1.72 8.39 18.88
CA ARG A 379 -2.82 7.97 19.74
C ARG A 379 -3.74 9.16 20.02
N LEU A 380 -4.74 9.31 19.18
CA LEU A 380 -5.76 10.36 19.35
C LEU A 380 -6.94 9.81 20.15
N ASN A 381 -7.47 10.61 21.08
CA ASN A 381 -8.74 10.33 21.72
C ASN A 381 -9.92 10.56 20.75
N PRO A 382 -11.14 10.09 21.04
CA PRO A 382 -12.29 10.23 20.15
C PRO A 382 -12.58 11.69 19.73
N SER A 383 -12.54 12.63 20.68
CA SER A 383 -12.78 14.06 20.41
C SER A 383 -11.72 14.65 19.47
N GLN A 384 -10.44 14.30 19.68
CA GLN A 384 -9.35 14.74 18.79
C GLN A 384 -9.48 14.15 17.38
N ARG A 385 -9.96 12.91 17.25
CA ARG A 385 -10.23 12.31 15.94
C ARG A 385 -11.34 13.05 15.22
N GLN A 386 -12.43 13.36 15.93
CA GLN A 386 -13.56 14.10 15.38
C GLN A 386 -13.14 15.48 14.85
N VAL A 387 -12.38 16.26 15.64
CA VAL A 387 -11.87 17.59 15.21
C VAL A 387 -10.97 17.51 13.98
N ARG A 388 -10.26 16.39 13.76
CA ARG A 388 -9.40 16.24 12.59
C ARG A 388 -10.11 15.74 11.35
N VAL A 389 -11.30 15.18 11.50
CA VAL A 389 -12.15 14.68 10.40
C VAL A 389 -13.04 15.80 9.87
N LEU A 390 -13.49 16.71 10.72
CA LEU A 390 -14.26 17.90 10.39
C LEU A 390 -13.35 19.06 9.95
#